data_23dee246fa62586e97081cfa9cedfbbc
#
_entry.id   23dee246fa62586e97081cfa9cedfbbc
#
_cell.length_a   1.000
_cell.length_b   1.000
_cell.length_c   1.000
_cell.angle_alpha   90.00
_cell.angle_beta   90.00
_cell.angle_gamma   90.00
#
_symmetry.space_group_name_H-M   'P 1'
#
loop_
_entity.id
_entity.type
_entity.pdbx_description
1 polymer ?
#
loop_
_entity_poly.entity_id
_entity_poly.type
_entity_poly.pdbx_seq_one_letter_code
_entity_poly.pdbx_strand_id
1 'polypeptide(L)'
;DREGPIRILIGMRGDMEIQKGTARMLELCRELETEMPGKLEVKAVRNLSLADYLEELKRSHIVIDQLYSYSPATNALQTMALGRVTASGGQQEYYDYIREDSKPIFCLSPLEDEAVIKERLRSLTADKEGLRRMAENGRRLVERHNDVRDIAALFERHWQRLIKGSAYGDE
;
A
#
# COMPACT_ATOMS: atom_id res chain seq x y z
N ASP A 1 -17.47 -9.00 -0.33
CA ASP A 1 -18.90 -8.77 -0.14
C ASP A 1 -19.32 -7.52 -0.92
N ARG A 2 -20.21 -7.66 -1.90
CA ARG A 2 -20.56 -6.54 -2.81
C ARG A 2 -21.52 -5.51 -2.16
N GLU A 3 -22.10 -5.80 -1.01
CA GLU A 3 -23.15 -5.00 -0.38
C GLU A 3 -22.79 -4.36 0.96
N GLY A 4 -21.65 -4.69 1.54
CA GLY A 4 -21.20 -4.16 2.83
C GLY A 4 -20.43 -2.84 2.73
N PRO A 5 -20.09 -2.24 3.89
CA PRO A 5 -19.25 -1.04 3.94
C PRO A 5 -17.85 -1.31 3.36
N ILE A 6 -17.23 -0.27 2.82
CA ILE A 6 -15.81 -0.31 2.48
C ILE A 6 -15.01 -0.34 3.79
N ARG A 7 -14.10 -1.30 3.91
CA ARG A 7 -13.27 -1.48 5.12
C ARG A 7 -11.87 -0.92 4.90
N ILE A 8 -11.50 0.05 5.72
CA ILE A 8 -10.15 0.60 5.80
C ILE A 8 -9.45 -0.01 7.00
N LEU A 9 -8.28 -0.63 6.77
CA LEU A 9 -7.41 -1.16 7.81
C LEU A 9 -6.22 -0.25 8.02
N ILE A 10 -5.86 -0.01 9.27
CA ILE A 10 -4.65 0.73 9.65
C ILE A 10 -3.86 -0.13 10.64
N GLY A 11 -2.69 -0.62 10.21
CA GLY A 11 -1.75 -1.29 11.08
C GLY A 11 -0.95 -0.27 11.88
N MET A 12 -1.09 -0.30 13.20
CA MET A 12 -0.40 0.61 14.11
C MET A 12 0.65 -0.13 14.91
N ARG A 13 1.85 0.43 14.94
CA ARG A 13 2.98 -0.09 15.70
C ARG A 13 3.55 1.06 16.52
N GLY A 14 3.43 0.98 17.84
CA GLY A 14 3.59 2.08 18.76
C GLY A 14 4.87 2.94 18.58
N ASP A 15 6.00 2.30 18.26
CA ASP A 15 7.27 2.96 17.97
C ASP A 15 7.33 3.63 16.59
N MET A 16 6.44 3.26 15.68
CA MET A 16 6.44 3.71 14.28
C MET A 16 5.24 4.62 13.92
N GLU A 17 4.30 4.83 14.83
CA GLU A 17 3.07 5.58 14.53
C GLU A 17 3.35 7.02 14.07
N ILE A 18 4.33 7.69 14.72
CA ILE A 18 4.75 9.05 14.35
C ILE A 18 5.51 9.02 13.02
N GLN A 19 6.47 8.09 12.88
CA GLN A 19 7.32 8.01 11.70
C GLN A 19 6.52 7.66 10.43
N LYS A 20 5.49 6.84 10.57
CA LYS A 20 4.60 6.47 9.46
C LYS A 20 3.43 7.45 9.26
N GLY A 21 3.14 8.29 10.21
CA GLY A 21 1.97 9.18 10.19
C GLY A 21 0.64 8.44 10.32
N THR A 22 0.64 7.20 10.84
CA THR A 22 -0.56 6.36 10.93
C THR A 22 -1.57 6.89 11.94
N ALA A 23 -1.13 7.55 13.02
CA ALA A 23 -2.03 8.19 13.98
C ALA A 23 -2.86 9.30 13.31
N ARG A 24 -2.20 10.18 12.55
CA ARG A 24 -2.84 11.26 11.77
C ARG A 24 -3.84 10.70 10.76
N MET A 25 -3.45 9.64 10.05
CA MET A 25 -4.35 8.98 9.09
C MET A 25 -5.54 8.30 9.76
N LEU A 26 -5.36 7.77 10.98
CA LEU A 26 -6.48 7.18 11.74
C LEU A 26 -7.53 8.24 12.10
N GLU A 27 -7.11 9.40 12.58
CA GLU A 27 -8.01 10.51 12.90
C GLU A 27 -8.82 10.93 11.66
N LEU A 28 -8.14 11.17 10.54
CA LEU A 28 -8.79 11.52 9.28
C LEU A 28 -9.78 10.46 8.80
N CYS A 29 -9.40 9.17 8.87
CA CYS A 29 -10.28 8.08 8.47
C CYS A 29 -11.50 7.93 9.40
N ARG A 30 -11.35 8.19 10.71
CA ARG A 30 -12.46 8.18 11.67
C ARG A 30 -13.46 9.32 11.44
N GLU A 31 -12.96 10.51 11.12
CA GLU A 31 -13.83 11.60 10.69
C GLU A 31 -14.65 11.21 9.45
N LEU A 32 -13.96 10.64 8.44
CA LEU A 32 -14.61 10.20 7.22
C LEU A 32 -15.66 9.09 7.48
N GLU A 33 -15.36 8.14 8.38
CA GLU A 33 -16.32 7.12 8.82
C GLU A 33 -17.59 7.73 9.43
N THR A 34 -17.42 8.77 10.27
CA THR A 34 -18.54 9.50 10.88
C THR A 34 -19.40 10.23 9.84
N GLU A 35 -18.77 10.76 8.79
CA GLU A 35 -19.44 11.44 7.68
C GLU A 35 -20.13 10.45 6.71
N MET A 36 -19.75 9.17 6.74
CA MET A 36 -20.24 8.13 5.83
C MET A 36 -20.85 6.93 6.57
N PRO A 37 -21.86 7.12 7.43
CA PRO A 37 -22.41 6.06 8.27
C PRO A 37 -22.93 4.88 7.44
N GLY A 38 -22.54 3.66 7.81
CA GLY A 38 -22.94 2.43 7.12
C GLY A 38 -22.26 2.18 5.77
N LYS A 39 -21.49 3.15 5.24
CA LYS A 39 -20.76 3.01 3.97
C LYS A 39 -19.27 2.75 4.16
N LEU A 40 -18.72 3.16 5.28
CA LEU A 40 -17.30 3.03 5.62
C LEU A 40 -17.16 2.42 7.01
N GLU A 41 -16.17 1.54 7.16
CA GLU A 41 -15.74 0.94 8.42
C GLU A 41 -14.23 1.09 8.54
N VAL A 42 -13.76 1.70 9.63
CA VAL A 42 -12.33 1.90 9.89
C VAL A 42 -11.89 1.01 11.04
N LYS A 43 -10.87 0.19 10.80
CA LYS A 43 -10.28 -0.70 11.80
C LYS A 43 -8.81 -0.39 12.01
N ALA A 44 -8.46 0.02 13.23
CA ALA A 44 -7.07 0.09 13.65
C ALA A 44 -6.70 -1.18 14.41
N VAL A 45 -5.52 -1.75 14.10
CA VAL A 45 -5.01 -2.95 14.76
C VAL A 45 -3.61 -2.72 15.31
N ARG A 46 -3.32 -3.28 16.48
CA ARG A 46 -2.02 -3.18 17.16
C ARG A 46 -1.56 -4.54 17.64
N ASN A 47 -0.26 -4.77 17.55
CA ASN A 47 0.42 -5.92 18.15
C ASN A 47 -0.18 -7.28 17.79
N LEU A 48 -0.71 -7.42 16.56
CA LEU A 48 -1.18 -8.69 16.05
C LEU A 48 -0.01 -9.61 15.69
N SER A 49 -0.23 -10.92 15.79
CA SER A 49 0.63 -11.88 15.12
C SER A 49 0.60 -11.66 13.60
N LEU A 50 1.64 -12.11 12.88
CA LEU A 50 1.64 -12.01 11.41
C LEU A 50 0.42 -12.72 10.79
N ALA A 51 0.06 -13.90 11.33
CA ALA A 51 -1.08 -14.67 10.83
C ALA A 51 -2.39 -13.90 11.00
N ASP A 52 -2.65 -13.33 12.19
CA ASP A 52 -3.84 -12.54 12.46
C ASP A 52 -3.89 -11.27 11.61
N TYR A 53 -2.73 -10.62 11.43
CA TYR A 53 -2.64 -9.44 10.60
C TYR A 53 -2.96 -9.73 9.12
N LEU A 54 -2.48 -10.86 8.59
CA LEU A 54 -2.80 -11.28 7.23
C LEU A 54 -4.30 -11.57 7.05
N GLU A 55 -4.97 -12.11 8.07
CA GLU A 55 -6.43 -12.28 8.04
C GLU A 55 -7.17 -10.95 8.02
N GLU A 56 -6.69 -9.94 8.76
CA GLU A 56 -7.25 -8.59 8.71
C GLU A 56 -7.02 -7.93 7.34
N LEU A 57 -5.83 -8.10 6.74
CA LEU A 57 -5.56 -7.64 5.37
C LEU A 57 -6.56 -8.25 4.38
N LYS A 58 -6.82 -9.55 4.45
CA LYS A 58 -7.77 -10.24 3.55
C LYS A 58 -9.21 -9.73 3.69
N ARG A 59 -9.59 -9.24 4.87
CA ARG A 59 -10.93 -8.71 5.15
C ARG A 59 -11.09 -7.24 4.77
N SER A 60 -9.99 -6.53 4.57
CA SER A 60 -10.01 -5.11 4.22
C SER A 60 -10.19 -4.89 2.71
N HIS A 61 -10.58 -3.67 2.32
CA HIS A 61 -10.60 -3.20 0.95
C HIS A 61 -9.45 -2.24 0.69
N ILE A 62 -9.16 -1.37 1.64
CA ILE A 62 -8.07 -0.39 1.61
C ILE A 62 -7.21 -0.60 2.86
N VAL A 63 -5.91 -0.52 2.71
CA VAL A 63 -4.95 -0.55 3.83
C VAL A 63 -4.13 0.72 3.81
N ILE A 64 -4.16 1.47 4.91
CA ILE A 64 -3.28 2.61 5.10
C ILE A 64 -1.95 2.09 5.66
N ASP A 65 -0.87 2.26 4.89
CA ASP A 65 0.47 1.82 5.31
C ASP A 65 1.28 2.95 5.93
N GLN A 66 1.48 4.04 5.19
CA GLN A 66 2.26 5.16 5.68
C GLN A 66 2.01 6.44 4.87
N LEU A 67 2.06 7.59 5.59
CA LEU A 67 1.94 8.92 5.01
C LEU A 67 3.32 9.49 4.63
N TYR A 68 4.35 9.24 5.46
CA TYR A 68 5.69 9.84 5.31
C TYR A 68 6.66 8.93 4.56
N SER A 69 6.36 8.68 3.28
CA SER A 69 7.24 7.91 2.39
C SER A 69 7.01 8.27 0.94
N TYR A 70 8.04 8.19 0.12
CA TYR A 70 7.95 8.38 -1.34
C TYR A 70 7.62 7.09 -2.10
N SER A 71 7.88 5.92 -1.49
CA SER A 71 7.69 4.62 -2.12
C SER A 71 6.96 3.65 -1.18
N PRO A 72 6.35 2.59 -1.73
CA PRO A 72 5.72 1.57 -0.91
C PRO A 72 6.75 0.78 -0.10
N ALA A 73 6.36 0.40 1.12
CA ALA A 73 7.13 -0.53 1.95
C ALA A 73 6.56 -1.96 1.86
N THR A 74 7.18 -2.90 2.57
CA THR A 74 6.79 -4.33 2.56
C THR A 74 5.31 -4.57 2.84
N ASN A 75 4.72 -3.81 3.78
CA ASN A 75 3.29 -3.93 4.08
C ASN A 75 2.41 -3.53 2.89
N ALA A 76 2.79 -2.47 2.15
CA ALA A 76 2.10 -2.07 0.94
C ALA A 76 2.18 -3.15 -0.15
N LEU A 77 3.35 -3.78 -0.33
CA LEU A 77 3.54 -4.87 -1.28
C LEU A 77 2.71 -6.11 -0.90
N GLN A 78 2.66 -6.47 0.39
CA GLN A 78 1.81 -7.57 0.89
C GLN A 78 0.32 -7.28 0.67
N THR A 79 -0.10 -6.05 0.91
CA THR A 79 -1.48 -5.59 0.67
C THR A 79 -1.86 -5.78 -0.80
N MET A 80 -1.03 -5.29 -1.72
CA MET A 80 -1.24 -5.43 -3.16
C MET A 80 -1.18 -6.89 -3.60
N ALA A 81 -0.29 -7.70 -3.03
CA ALA A 81 -0.21 -9.14 -3.29
C ALA A 81 -1.49 -9.89 -2.91
N LEU A 82 -2.24 -9.40 -1.93
CA LEU A 82 -3.55 -9.93 -1.55
C LEU A 82 -4.70 -9.33 -2.38
N GLY A 83 -4.42 -8.52 -3.39
CA GLY A 83 -5.43 -7.86 -4.22
C GLY A 83 -6.25 -6.84 -3.42
N ARG A 84 -5.61 -6.09 -2.53
CA ARG A 84 -6.21 -5.00 -1.78
C ARG A 84 -5.58 -3.68 -2.20
N VAL A 85 -6.33 -2.59 -2.07
CA VAL A 85 -5.80 -1.25 -2.34
C VAL A 85 -4.89 -0.83 -1.20
N THR A 86 -3.70 -0.36 -1.52
CA THR A 86 -2.79 0.25 -0.55
C THR A 86 -2.81 1.76 -0.67
N ALA A 87 -2.86 2.44 0.47
CA ALA A 87 -2.63 3.87 0.58
C ALA A 87 -1.27 4.09 1.24
N SER A 88 -0.30 4.57 0.48
CA SER A 88 1.10 4.69 0.88
C SER A 88 1.82 5.71 0.00
N GLY A 89 3.13 5.87 0.17
CA GLY A 89 3.97 6.53 -0.83
C GLY A 89 3.86 5.82 -2.17
N GLY A 90 3.78 6.60 -3.22
CA GLY A 90 3.65 6.12 -4.61
C GLY A 90 3.84 7.30 -5.54
N GLN A 91 4.94 8.03 -5.32
CA GLN A 91 5.29 9.22 -6.11
C GLN A 91 5.71 8.83 -7.53
N GLN A 92 5.71 9.80 -8.44
CA GLN A 92 6.04 9.55 -9.85
C GLN A 92 7.42 8.90 -10.00
N GLU A 93 8.39 9.35 -9.22
CA GLU A 93 9.77 8.88 -9.26
C GLU A 93 9.88 7.36 -8.94
N TYR A 94 9.02 6.84 -8.08
CA TYR A 94 8.95 5.40 -7.82
C TYR A 94 8.55 4.63 -9.08
N TYR A 95 7.51 5.10 -9.78
CA TYR A 95 7.02 4.45 -11.00
C TYR A 95 8.01 4.58 -12.16
N ASP A 96 8.66 5.73 -12.30
CA ASP A 96 9.71 5.94 -13.29
C ASP A 96 10.90 4.99 -13.07
N TYR A 97 11.30 4.80 -11.80
CA TYR A 97 12.37 3.88 -11.43
C TYR A 97 12.05 2.44 -11.78
N ILE A 98 10.83 1.96 -11.47
CA ILE A 98 10.41 0.60 -11.79
C ILE A 98 9.89 0.43 -13.21
N ARG A 99 9.81 1.50 -14.01
CA ARG A 99 9.30 1.56 -15.39
C ARG A 99 7.86 1.01 -15.47
N GLU A 100 6.98 1.52 -14.63
CA GLU A 100 5.58 1.11 -14.53
C GLU A 100 4.64 2.28 -14.83
N ASP A 101 3.78 2.14 -15.83
CA ASP A 101 2.84 3.19 -16.23
C ASP A 101 1.56 3.19 -15.38
N SER A 102 1.16 2.02 -14.87
CA SER A 102 0.01 1.94 -13.97
C SER A 102 0.37 2.50 -12.60
N LYS A 103 -0.54 3.27 -11.99
CA LYS A 103 -0.33 3.88 -10.67
C LYS A 103 -1.35 3.32 -9.67
N PRO A 104 -1.20 2.06 -9.25
CA PRO A 104 -2.21 1.37 -8.46
C PRO A 104 -2.17 1.70 -6.96
N ILE A 105 -1.22 2.52 -6.51
CA ILE A 105 -1.14 2.95 -5.12
C ILE A 105 -1.97 4.22 -4.97
N PHE A 106 -2.85 4.26 -3.98
CA PHE A 106 -3.45 5.51 -3.54
C PHE A 106 -2.34 6.33 -2.87
N CYS A 107 -1.73 7.22 -3.66
CA CYS A 107 -0.58 7.98 -3.22
C CYS A 107 -0.97 8.94 -2.10
N LEU A 108 -0.30 8.80 -0.95
CA LEU A 108 -0.34 9.73 0.16
C LEU A 108 0.90 10.63 0.12
N SER A 109 0.71 11.90 0.39
CA SER A 109 1.80 12.87 0.49
C SER A 109 1.68 13.67 1.78
N PRO A 110 2.76 13.82 2.55
CA PRO A 110 2.74 14.68 3.75
C PRO A 110 2.60 16.17 3.44
N LEU A 111 2.80 16.54 2.16
CA LEU A 111 2.68 17.91 1.66
C LEU A 111 1.25 18.24 1.21
N GLU A 112 0.37 17.24 1.15
CA GLU A 112 -1.02 17.40 0.74
C GLU A 112 -1.87 17.80 1.94
N ASP A 113 -2.83 18.71 1.72
CA ASP A 113 -3.81 19.11 2.73
C ASP A 113 -4.67 17.91 3.14
N GLU A 114 -4.95 17.78 4.43
CA GLU A 114 -5.79 16.69 4.97
C GLU A 114 -7.20 16.69 4.38
N ALA A 115 -7.77 17.86 4.12
CA ALA A 115 -9.07 17.97 3.48
C ALA A 115 -9.05 17.40 2.05
N VAL A 116 -7.95 17.58 1.33
CA VAL A 116 -7.75 17.01 0.00
C VAL A 116 -7.60 15.49 0.08
N ILE A 117 -6.78 14.98 1.01
CA ILE A 117 -6.62 13.53 1.22
C ILE A 117 -7.98 12.91 1.58
N LYS A 118 -8.75 13.53 2.47
CA LYS A 118 -10.07 13.06 2.91
C LYS A 118 -11.05 13.01 1.75
N GLU A 119 -11.12 14.04 0.90
CA GLU A 119 -11.99 14.06 -0.27
C GLU A 119 -11.59 13.01 -1.32
N ARG A 120 -10.31 12.80 -1.55
CA ARG A 120 -9.81 11.74 -2.43
C ARG A 120 -10.17 10.36 -1.90
N LEU A 121 -10.05 10.10 -0.58
CA LEU A 121 -10.49 8.84 0.05
C LEU A 121 -12.01 8.67 -0.06
N ARG A 122 -12.79 9.74 0.16
CA ARG A 122 -14.24 9.71 -0.03
C ARG A 122 -14.61 9.30 -1.45
N SER A 123 -14.00 9.92 -2.44
CA SER A 123 -14.21 9.62 -3.85
C SER A 123 -13.84 8.18 -4.19
N LEU A 124 -12.69 7.69 -3.70
CA LEU A 124 -12.24 6.32 -3.90
C LEU A 124 -13.22 5.30 -3.28
N THR A 125 -13.73 5.56 -2.07
CA THR A 125 -14.66 4.65 -1.39
C THR A 125 -16.04 4.63 -2.03
N ALA A 126 -16.42 5.67 -2.76
CA ALA A 126 -17.66 5.74 -3.52
C ALA A 126 -17.59 5.00 -4.88
N ASP A 127 -16.39 4.88 -5.46
CA ASP A 127 -16.16 4.19 -6.74
C ASP A 127 -15.70 2.74 -6.52
N LYS A 128 -16.66 1.85 -6.27
CA LYS A 128 -16.36 0.42 -6.05
C LYS A 128 -15.64 -0.25 -7.23
N GLU A 129 -15.95 0.16 -8.46
CA GLU A 129 -15.32 -0.38 -9.66
C GLU A 129 -13.88 0.14 -9.83
N GLY A 130 -13.67 1.42 -9.58
CA GLY A 130 -12.32 2.02 -9.54
C GLY A 130 -11.45 1.39 -8.46
N LEU A 131 -12.03 1.14 -7.28
CA LEU A 131 -11.33 0.46 -6.19
C LEU A 131 -10.89 -0.96 -6.59
N ARG A 132 -11.78 -1.70 -7.26
CA ARG A 132 -11.47 -3.05 -7.77
C ARG A 132 -10.35 -3.00 -8.81
N ARG A 133 -10.45 -2.11 -9.81
CA ARG A 133 -9.41 -1.94 -10.84
C ARG A 133 -8.05 -1.56 -10.21
N MET A 134 -8.05 -0.69 -9.22
CA MET A 134 -6.83 -0.30 -8.50
C MET A 134 -6.21 -1.50 -7.77
N ALA A 135 -7.01 -2.32 -7.08
CA ALA A 135 -6.57 -3.54 -6.40
C ALA A 135 -5.98 -4.58 -7.39
N GLU A 136 -6.63 -4.79 -8.53
CA GLU A 136 -6.14 -5.70 -9.58
C GLU A 136 -4.81 -5.21 -10.19
N ASN A 137 -4.69 -3.90 -10.45
CA ASN A 137 -3.46 -3.33 -10.97
C ASN A 137 -2.34 -3.41 -9.93
N GLY A 138 -2.64 -3.19 -8.63
CA GLY A 138 -1.68 -3.39 -7.55
C GLY A 138 -1.15 -4.82 -7.50
N ARG A 139 -2.03 -5.81 -7.64
CA ARG A 139 -1.65 -7.21 -7.69
C ARG A 139 -0.72 -7.50 -8.87
N ARG A 140 -1.04 -7.00 -10.07
CA ARG A 140 -0.20 -7.16 -11.28
C ARG A 140 1.17 -6.50 -11.13
N LEU A 141 1.23 -5.32 -10.48
CA LEU A 141 2.49 -4.64 -10.20
C LEU A 141 3.40 -5.52 -9.34
N VAL A 142 2.89 -6.07 -8.25
CA VAL A 142 3.67 -6.93 -7.35
C VAL A 142 4.09 -8.23 -8.04
N GLU A 143 3.22 -8.86 -8.82
CA GLU A 143 3.56 -10.05 -9.59
C GLU A 143 4.66 -9.79 -10.62
N ARG A 144 4.68 -8.60 -11.23
CA ARG A 144 5.70 -8.23 -12.23
C ARG A 144 7.04 -7.86 -11.62
N HIS A 145 7.04 -7.13 -10.51
CA HIS A 145 8.26 -6.51 -9.97
C HIS A 145 8.79 -7.16 -8.69
N ASN A 146 7.98 -7.99 -8.03
CA ASN A 146 8.31 -8.54 -6.71
C ASN A 146 8.08 -10.05 -6.61
N ASP A 147 8.01 -10.78 -7.74
CA ASP A 147 7.97 -12.26 -7.68
C ASP A 147 9.28 -12.77 -7.07
N VAL A 148 9.15 -13.55 -6.01
CA VAL A 148 10.30 -14.04 -5.23
C VAL A 148 11.27 -14.86 -6.07
N ARG A 149 10.77 -15.56 -7.09
CA ARG A 149 11.60 -16.39 -7.99
C ARG A 149 12.47 -15.52 -8.89
N ASP A 150 11.90 -14.44 -9.43
CA ASP A 150 12.61 -13.49 -10.30
C ASP A 150 13.66 -12.71 -9.50
N ILE A 151 13.29 -12.26 -8.30
CA ILE A 151 14.21 -11.59 -7.37
C ILE A 151 15.35 -12.53 -6.95
N ALA A 152 15.06 -13.77 -6.58
CA ALA A 152 16.09 -14.75 -6.24
C ALA A 152 17.06 -15.01 -7.41
N ALA A 153 16.53 -15.19 -8.62
CA ALA A 153 17.35 -15.36 -9.82
C ALA A 153 18.19 -14.12 -10.14
N LEU A 154 17.67 -12.91 -9.88
CA LEU A 154 18.43 -11.67 -10.03
C LEU A 154 19.64 -11.64 -9.06
N PHE A 155 19.41 -11.95 -7.77
CA PHE A 155 20.47 -12.02 -6.77
C PHE A 155 21.52 -13.09 -7.12
N GLU A 156 21.07 -14.27 -7.53
CA GLU A 156 21.97 -15.35 -7.94
C GLU A 156 22.88 -14.91 -9.10
N ARG A 157 22.33 -14.34 -10.15
CA ARG A 157 23.12 -13.81 -11.29
C ARG A 157 24.12 -12.74 -10.85
N HIS A 158 23.69 -11.84 -9.95
CA HIS A 158 24.57 -10.78 -9.44
C HIS A 158 25.75 -11.37 -8.65
N TRP A 159 25.49 -12.27 -7.73
CA TRP A 159 26.55 -12.93 -6.95
C TRP A 159 27.50 -13.74 -7.83
N GLN A 160 26.99 -14.46 -8.82
CA GLN A 160 27.83 -15.18 -9.76
C GLN A 160 28.78 -14.26 -10.55
N ARG A 161 28.33 -13.07 -10.94
CA ARG A 161 29.18 -12.05 -11.57
C ARG A 161 30.30 -11.59 -10.63
N LEU A 162 29.95 -11.27 -9.37
CA LEU A 162 30.93 -10.84 -8.36
C LEU A 162 31.97 -11.91 -8.09
N ILE A 163 31.55 -13.16 -7.91
CA ILE A 163 32.47 -14.31 -7.65
C ILE A 163 33.40 -14.54 -8.83
N LYS A 164 32.95 -14.37 -10.06
CA LYS A 164 33.77 -14.54 -11.26
C LYS A 164 34.68 -13.35 -11.56
N GLY A 165 34.71 -12.32 -10.71
CA GLY A 165 35.60 -11.18 -10.85
C GLY A 165 35.27 -10.23 -12.01
N SER A 166 34.02 -10.25 -12.51
CA SER A 166 33.55 -9.23 -13.45
C SER A 166 33.34 -7.93 -12.67
N ALA A 167 34.18 -6.94 -12.94
CA ALA A 167 34.11 -5.62 -12.32
C ALA A 167 32.73 -4.99 -12.50
N TYR A 168 32.31 -4.23 -11.50
CA TYR A 168 31.21 -3.26 -11.62
C TYR A 168 31.62 -2.23 -12.69
N GLY A 169 31.01 -2.32 -13.85
CA GLY A 169 31.24 -1.37 -14.93
C GLY A 169 30.78 -1.97 -16.25
N ASP A 170 29.62 -1.56 -16.66
CA ASP A 170 29.12 -1.41 -18.01
C ASP A 170 27.62 -1.75 -18.05
N GLU A 171 26.83 -0.76 -17.58
CA GLU A 171 25.52 -0.45 -18.19
C GLU A 171 25.12 0.98 -17.83
#